data_f9d689a3715ee27e85b6f8a237c27326
#
_entry.id   f9d689a3715ee27e85b6f8a237c27326
#
_cell.length_a   1.000
_cell.length_b   1.000
_cell.length_c   1.000
_cell.angle_alpha   90.00
_cell.angle_beta   90.00
_cell.angle_gamma   90.00
#
_symmetry.space_group_name_H-M   'P 1'
#
loop_
_entity.id
_entity.type
_entity.pdbx_description
1 polymer ?
#
loop_
_entity_poly.entity_id
_entity_poly.type
_entity_poly.pdbx_seq_one_letter_code
_entity_poly.pdbx_strand_id
1 'polypeptide(L)'
;MKNAINWFEISTSDLDKAQAFYEAVLGRTLRREAMGPSSLAVFPYDPAEGGVGGALLTDPSAPKPGSGGTLVYLDASPSLDAVLARVTPAGGQVALPRQALPPGMGFYAHIVDLDGNRVGLHALN
;
A
#
# COMPACT_ATOMS: atom_id res chain seq x y z
N MET A 1 16.12 -15.71 -10.34
CA MET A 1 15.12 -14.88 -9.63
C MET A 1 15.18 -13.46 -10.16
N LYS A 2 14.12 -13.04 -10.83
CA LYS A 2 14.08 -11.70 -11.41
C LYS A 2 13.80 -10.63 -10.36
N ASN A 3 12.82 -10.88 -9.49
CA ASN A 3 12.44 -9.99 -8.41
C ASN A 3 12.54 -10.73 -7.08
N ALA A 4 12.95 -10.03 -6.04
CA ALA A 4 13.02 -10.62 -4.70
C ALA A 4 11.63 -10.86 -4.10
N ILE A 5 10.60 -10.23 -4.65
CA ILE A 5 9.22 -10.36 -4.21
C ILE A 5 8.33 -10.67 -5.41
N ASN A 6 7.26 -11.44 -5.22
CA ASN A 6 6.29 -11.69 -6.28
C ASN A 6 4.85 -11.39 -5.90
N TRP A 7 4.58 -11.15 -4.62
CA TRP A 7 3.26 -10.77 -4.11
C TRP A 7 3.41 -10.24 -2.69
N PHE A 8 2.52 -9.35 -2.26
CA PHE A 8 2.46 -8.90 -0.88
C PHE A 8 1.01 -8.81 -0.41
N GLU A 9 0.81 -8.87 0.91
CA GLU A 9 -0.51 -8.69 1.50
C GLU A 9 -0.42 -7.77 2.71
N ILE A 10 -1.39 -6.86 2.80
CA ILE A 10 -1.56 -5.95 3.93
C ILE A 10 -2.86 -6.34 4.63
N SER A 11 -2.76 -6.74 5.88
CA SER A 11 -3.93 -7.18 6.65
C SER A 11 -4.81 -6.01 7.06
N THR A 12 -6.13 -6.23 7.02
CA THR A 12 -7.10 -5.24 7.49
C THR A 12 -8.22 -5.95 8.25
N SER A 13 -8.79 -5.25 9.22
CA SER A 13 -9.97 -5.71 9.96
C SER A 13 -11.28 -5.30 9.28
N ASP A 14 -11.21 -4.36 8.32
CA ASP A 14 -12.39 -3.85 7.60
C ASP A 14 -11.98 -3.56 6.15
N LEU A 15 -12.26 -4.52 5.26
CA LEU A 15 -11.82 -4.43 3.87
C LEU A 15 -12.44 -3.26 3.13
N ASP A 16 -13.72 -2.96 3.38
CA ASP A 16 -14.41 -1.85 2.72
C ASP A 16 -13.74 -0.51 3.05
N LYS A 17 -13.45 -0.29 4.33
CA LYS A 17 -12.79 0.94 4.77
C LYS A 17 -11.34 1.03 4.28
N ALA A 18 -10.62 -0.09 4.35
CA ALA A 18 -9.23 -0.13 3.89
C ALA A 18 -9.15 0.13 2.39
N GLN A 19 -10.03 -0.49 1.60
CA GLN A 19 -10.07 -0.27 0.16
C GLN A 19 -10.35 1.21 -0.17
N ALA A 20 -11.34 1.80 0.47
CA ALA A 20 -11.67 3.20 0.27
C ALA A 20 -10.48 4.11 0.62
N PHE A 21 -9.79 3.81 1.72
CA PHE A 21 -8.62 4.57 2.14
C PHE A 21 -7.52 4.54 1.08
N TYR A 22 -7.10 3.34 0.66
CA TYR A 22 -6.01 3.21 -0.30
C TYR A 22 -6.38 3.74 -1.69
N GLU A 23 -7.63 3.59 -2.12
CA GLU A 23 -8.11 4.19 -3.38
C GLU A 23 -8.01 5.72 -3.33
N ALA A 24 -8.42 6.32 -2.20
CA ALA A 24 -8.35 7.76 -2.04
C ALA A 24 -6.89 8.25 -1.99
N VAL A 25 -6.03 7.58 -1.24
CA VAL A 25 -4.63 7.99 -1.05
C VAL A 25 -3.83 7.83 -2.33
N LEU A 26 -3.92 6.67 -2.98
CA LEU A 26 -3.14 6.38 -4.18
C LEU A 26 -3.76 6.98 -5.45
N GLY A 27 -5.04 7.33 -5.42
CA GLY A 27 -5.75 7.80 -6.60
C GLY A 27 -5.94 6.71 -7.64
N ARG A 28 -6.17 5.48 -7.20
CA ARG A 28 -6.29 4.30 -8.06
C ARG A 28 -7.43 3.41 -7.57
N THR A 29 -7.95 2.57 -8.46
CA THR A 29 -9.03 1.64 -8.14
C THR A 29 -8.44 0.27 -7.84
N LEU A 30 -8.88 -0.35 -6.72
CA LEU A 30 -8.54 -1.71 -6.37
C LEU A 30 -9.66 -2.66 -6.81
N ARG A 31 -9.30 -3.90 -7.11
CA ARG A 31 -10.24 -4.91 -7.59
C ARG A 31 -10.56 -5.89 -6.47
N ARG A 32 -11.85 -6.06 -6.17
CA ARG A 32 -12.30 -6.98 -5.13
C ARG A 32 -12.27 -8.43 -5.61
N GLU A 33 -11.75 -9.34 -4.79
CA GLU A 33 -11.79 -10.78 -5.04
C GLU A 33 -12.12 -11.54 -3.77
N ALA A 34 -12.78 -12.68 -3.95
CA ALA A 34 -13.05 -13.63 -2.87
C ALA A 34 -12.34 -14.95 -3.17
N MET A 35 -11.64 -15.49 -2.16
CA MET A 35 -10.94 -16.77 -2.27
C MET A 35 -11.20 -17.57 -1.01
N GLY A 36 -12.25 -18.45 -1.04
CA GLY A 36 -12.68 -19.18 0.13
C GLY A 36 -13.05 -18.26 1.28
N PRO A 37 -12.46 -18.43 2.48
CA PRO A 37 -12.74 -17.56 3.62
C PRO A 37 -12.06 -16.18 3.51
N SER A 38 -11.17 -16.01 2.53
CA SER A 38 -10.42 -14.76 2.35
C SER A 38 -11.17 -13.81 1.45
N SER A 39 -11.10 -12.51 1.76
CA SER A 39 -11.56 -11.44 0.89
C SER A 39 -10.39 -10.50 0.63
N LEU A 40 -10.18 -10.15 -0.63
CA LEU A 40 -9.06 -9.33 -1.06
C LEU A 40 -9.51 -8.11 -1.84
N ALA A 41 -8.74 -7.04 -1.70
CA ALA A 41 -8.79 -5.88 -2.61
C ALA A 41 -7.42 -5.77 -3.26
N VAL A 42 -7.34 -6.09 -4.55
CA VAL A 42 -6.08 -6.22 -5.28
C VAL A 42 -5.66 -4.87 -5.83
N PHE A 43 -4.43 -4.47 -5.52
CA PHE A 43 -3.83 -3.24 -6.06
C PHE A 43 -3.60 -3.40 -7.56
N PRO A 44 -3.78 -2.33 -8.35
CA PRO A 44 -3.54 -2.41 -9.79
C PRO A 44 -2.06 -2.66 -10.08
N TYR A 45 -1.79 -3.57 -11.01
CA TYR A 45 -0.44 -3.86 -11.49
C TYR A 45 -0.53 -4.44 -12.89
N ASP A 46 0.59 -4.48 -13.61
CA ASP A 46 0.63 -4.97 -14.97
C ASP A 46 1.44 -6.27 -15.05
N PRO A 47 0.77 -7.44 -14.98
CA PRO A 47 1.48 -8.72 -15.06
C PRO A 47 2.13 -8.95 -16.42
N ALA A 48 1.58 -8.38 -17.49
CA ALA A 48 2.14 -8.55 -18.83
C ALA A 48 3.52 -7.90 -18.96
N GLU A 49 3.75 -6.82 -18.19
CA GLU A 49 5.05 -6.13 -18.17
C GLU A 49 5.96 -6.65 -17.04
N GLY A 50 5.61 -7.76 -16.42
CA GLY A 50 6.39 -8.31 -15.33
C GLY A 50 6.18 -7.59 -14.00
N GLY A 51 5.10 -6.86 -13.87
CA GLY A 51 4.78 -6.15 -12.64
C GLY A 51 4.49 -7.09 -11.48
N VAL A 52 4.73 -6.61 -10.26
CA VAL A 52 4.45 -7.34 -9.03
C VAL A 52 3.23 -6.73 -8.37
N GLY A 53 2.25 -7.56 -8.03
CA GLY A 53 1.02 -7.14 -7.39
C GLY A 53 0.98 -7.46 -5.92
N GLY A 54 -0.12 -7.08 -5.31
CA GLY A 54 -0.44 -7.36 -3.92
C GLY A 54 -1.86 -6.97 -3.61
N ALA A 55 -2.28 -7.18 -2.36
CA ALA A 55 -3.67 -6.96 -1.98
C ALA A 55 -3.79 -6.55 -0.51
N LEU A 56 -4.90 -5.88 -0.23
CA LEU A 56 -5.43 -5.81 1.12
C LEU A 56 -6.13 -7.14 1.39
N LEU A 57 -6.00 -7.67 2.61
CA LEU A 57 -6.50 -8.99 2.94
C LEU A 57 -7.30 -8.97 4.24
N THR A 58 -8.49 -9.52 4.20
CA THR A 58 -9.25 -9.90 5.39
C THR A 58 -9.44 -11.42 5.37
N ASP A 59 -8.96 -12.09 6.43
CA ASP A 59 -9.06 -13.54 6.57
C ASP A 59 -8.93 -13.87 8.06
N PRO A 60 -9.80 -14.77 8.60
CA PRO A 60 -9.73 -15.12 10.02
C PRO A 60 -8.38 -15.70 10.45
N SER A 61 -7.64 -16.30 9.51
CA SER A 61 -6.34 -16.94 9.77
C SER A 61 -5.16 -16.05 9.45
N ALA A 62 -5.37 -14.86 8.86
CA ALA A 62 -4.28 -13.97 8.49
C ALA A 62 -3.65 -13.33 9.73
N PRO A 63 -2.38 -12.90 9.63
CA PRO A 63 -1.79 -12.08 10.66
C PRO A 63 -2.62 -10.84 10.91
N LYS A 64 -2.71 -10.42 12.18
CA LYS A 64 -3.45 -9.20 12.52
C LYS A 64 -2.69 -7.96 12.05
N PRO A 65 -3.39 -6.89 11.65
CA PRO A 65 -2.73 -5.65 11.29
C PRO A 65 -1.98 -5.04 12.49
N GLY A 66 -0.96 -4.25 12.20
CA GLY A 66 -0.17 -3.59 13.22
C GLY A 66 1.02 -2.85 12.63
N SER A 67 1.75 -2.12 13.48
CA SER A 67 2.85 -1.26 13.06
C SER A 67 4.20 -1.96 12.98
N GLY A 68 4.29 -3.20 13.46
CA GLY A 68 5.53 -3.96 13.45
C GLY A 68 5.64 -4.91 12.26
N GLY A 69 6.81 -5.50 12.09
CA GLY A 69 7.07 -6.50 11.06
C GLY A 69 7.56 -5.91 9.75
N THR A 70 7.23 -6.57 8.67
CA THR A 70 7.72 -6.22 7.33
C THR A 70 7.13 -4.89 6.85
N LEU A 71 7.99 -4.06 6.27
CA LEU A 71 7.60 -2.78 5.68
C LEU A 71 7.53 -2.92 4.16
N VAL A 72 6.39 -2.62 3.59
CA VAL A 72 6.14 -2.66 2.14
C VAL A 72 6.11 -1.23 1.62
N TYR A 73 6.78 -0.96 0.49
CA TYR A 73 6.73 0.32 -0.19
C TYR A 73 5.79 0.23 -1.39
N LEU A 74 4.75 1.05 -1.39
CA LEU A 74 3.83 1.18 -2.50
C LEU A 74 4.32 2.25 -3.47
N ASP A 75 4.03 2.07 -4.75
CA ASP A 75 4.38 3.03 -5.79
C ASP A 75 3.44 4.24 -5.69
N ALA A 76 4.00 5.38 -5.35
CA ALA A 76 3.28 6.64 -5.20
C ALA A 76 3.44 7.55 -6.43
N SER A 77 3.85 7.00 -7.57
CA SER A 77 3.98 7.76 -8.81
C SER A 77 2.65 8.39 -9.22
N PRO A 78 2.66 9.52 -9.92
CA PRO A 78 3.84 10.25 -10.38
C PRO A 78 4.41 11.24 -9.36
N SER A 79 3.75 11.45 -8.23
CA SER A 79 4.19 12.45 -7.24
C SER A 79 3.95 11.97 -5.82
N LEU A 80 5.01 11.82 -5.05
CA LEU A 80 4.91 11.47 -3.63
C LEU A 80 4.14 12.54 -2.86
N ASP A 81 4.40 13.83 -3.13
CA ASP A 81 3.73 14.92 -2.44
C ASP A 81 2.22 14.89 -2.66
N ALA A 82 1.77 14.59 -3.88
CA ALA A 82 0.34 14.50 -4.17
C ALA A 82 -0.33 13.37 -3.37
N VAL A 83 0.35 12.21 -3.26
CA VAL A 83 -0.15 11.08 -2.48
C VAL A 83 -0.18 11.43 -1.00
N LEU A 84 0.91 12.00 -0.46
CA LEU A 84 0.98 12.38 0.95
C LEU A 84 -0.10 13.38 1.35
N ALA A 85 -0.45 14.32 0.44
CA ALA A 85 -1.49 15.30 0.72
C ALA A 85 -2.87 14.67 0.93
N ARG A 86 -3.09 13.44 0.44
CA ARG A 86 -4.37 12.74 0.55
C ARG A 86 -4.47 11.82 1.77
N VAL A 87 -3.38 11.62 2.51
CA VAL A 87 -3.34 10.65 3.61
C VAL A 87 -4.22 11.10 4.79
N THR A 88 -3.98 12.30 5.30
CA THR A 88 -4.72 12.82 6.46
C THR A 88 -6.23 12.99 6.17
N PRO A 89 -6.64 13.57 5.01
CA PRO A 89 -8.05 13.64 4.68
C PRO A 89 -8.73 12.26 4.57
N ALA A 90 -7.99 11.22 4.21
CA ALA A 90 -8.53 9.86 4.11
C ALA A 90 -8.57 9.13 5.47
N GLY A 91 -8.02 9.73 6.53
CA GLY A 91 -8.06 9.18 7.88
C GLY A 91 -6.77 8.54 8.36
N GLY A 92 -5.73 8.53 7.53
CA GLY A 92 -4.42 8.02 7.94
C GLY A 92 -3.53 9.09 8.55
N GLN A 93 -2.29 8.73 8.78
CA GLN A 93 -1.28 9.63 9.34
C GLN A 93 0.03 9.51 8.57
N VAL A 94 0.75 10.62 8.42
CA VAL A 94 2.11 10.61 7.91
C VAL A 94 3.04 10.35 9.10
N ALA A 95 3.69 9.18 9.11
CA ALA A 95 4.58 8.79 10.19
C ALA A 95 6.02 9.29 9.97
N LEU A 96 6.46 9.30 8.72
CA LEU A 96 7.75 9.85 8.31
C LEU A 96 7.51 10.69 7.08
N PRO A 97 7.78 12.01 7.14
CA PRO A 97 7.57 12.87 5.98
C PRO A 97 8.56 12.56 4.86
N ARG A 98 8.36 13.18 3.69
CA ARG A 98 9.19 12.98 2.52
C ARG A 98 10.68 13.04 2.83
N GLN A 99 11.41 12.02 2.42
CA GLN A 99 12.86 11.88 2.55
C GLN A 99 13.47 11.71 1.17
N ALA A 100 14.61 12.33 0.92
CA ALA A 100 15.33 12.14 -0.32
C ALA A 100 16.19 10.88 -0.25
N LEU A 101 16.16 10.11 -1.32
CA LEU A 101 17.13 9.03 -1.57
C LEU A 101 18.33 9.59 -2.34
N PRO A 102 19.40 8.83 -2.53
CA PRO A 102 20.51 9.27 -3.39
C PRO A 102 20.01 9.72 -4.76
N PRO A 103 20.75 10.61 -5.46
CA PRO A 103 20.32 11.17 -6.74
C PRO A 103 19.87 10.08 -7.73
N GLY A 104 18.71 10.31 -8.37
CA GLY A 104 18.13 9.40 -9.34
C GLY A 104 17.26 8.31 -8.76
N MET A 105 17.22 8.15 -7.43
CA MET A 105 16.43 7.10 -6.78
C MET A 105 15.08 7.58 -6.24
N GLY A 106 14.85 8.89 -6.23
CA GLY A 106 13.58 9.47 -5.83
C GLY A 106 13.45 9.77 -4.36
N PHE A 107 12.22 9.63 -3.86
CA PHE A 107 11.83 10.04 -2.51
C PHE A 107 10.95 9.00 -1.88
N TYR A 108 10.96 8.94 -0.55
CA TYR A 108 10.11 8.02 0.18
C TYR A 108 9.51 8.68 1.42
N ALA A 109 8.47 8.07 1.94
CA ALA A 109 7.80 8.47 3.17
C ALA A 109 7.16 7.25 3.80
N HIS A 110 6.73 7.38 5.05
CA HIS A 110 5.95 6.33 5.72
C HIS A 110 4.62 6.91 6.18
N ILE A 111 3.58 6.08 6.06
CA ILE A 111 2.26 6.42 6.58
C ILE A 111 1.79 5.33 7.53
N VAL A 112 0.77 5.65 8.31
CA VAL A 112 0.02 4.69 9.10
C VAL A 112 -1.40 4.66 8.55
N ASP A 113 -1.86 3.49 8.17
CA ASP A 113 -3.19 3.32 7.60
C ASP A 113 -4.28 3.22 8.68
N LEU A 114 -5.53 2.94 8.28
CA LEU A 114 -6.67 2.91 9.21
C LEU A 114 -6.58 1.76 10.22
N ASP A 115 -5.83 0.71 9.90
CA ASP A 115 -5.64 -0.45 10.77
C ASP A 115 -4.38 -0.35 11.62
N GLY A 116 -3.65 0.74 11.54
CA GLY A 116 -2.39 0.93 12.26
C GLY A 116 -1.18 0.29 11.57
N ASN A 117 -1.31 -0.18 10.34
CA ASN A 117 -0.17 -0.70 9.59
C ASN A 117 0.76 0.43 9.19
N ARG A 118 2.06 0.22 9.35
CA ARG A 118 3.05 1.14 8.81
C ARG A 118 3.38 0.74 7.38
N VAL A 119 3.22 1.65 6.44
CA VAL A 119 3.39 1.39 5.01
C VAL A 119 4.29 2.47 4.42
N GLY A 120 5.24 2.05 3.58
CA GLY A 120 6.11 2.96 2.85
C GLY A 120 5.49 3.40 1.54
N LEU A 121 5.87 4.59 1.11
CA LEU A 121 5.50 5.16 -0.19
C LEU A 121 6.79 5.59 -0.88
N HIS A 122 6.87 5.38 -2.19
CA HIS A 122 8.04 5.76 -2.99
C HIS A 122 7.60 6.29 -4.34
N ALA A 123 8.27 7.32 -4.81
CA ALA A 123 8.14 7.84 -6.17
C ALA A 123 9.44 8.51 -6.58
N LEU A 124 9.64 8.63 -7.90
CA LEU A 124 10.83 9.34 -8.42
C LEU A 124 10.71 10.85 -8.26
N ASN A 125 9.48 11.37 -8.09
CA ASN A 125 9.22 12.79 -7.88
C ASN A 125 8.36 13.03 -6.65
#